data_dc30458bcc778f039715208311013236
#
_entry.id   dc30458bcc778f039715208311013236
#
_cell.length_a   1.000
_cell.length_b   1.000
_cell.length_c   1.000
_cell.angle_alpha   90.00
_cell.angle_beta   90.00
_cell.angle_gamma   90.00
#
_symmetry.space_group_name_H-M   'P 1'
#
loop_
_entity.id
_entity.type
_entity.pdbx_description
1 polymer ?
#
loop_
_entity_poly.entity_id
_entity_poly.type
_entity_poly.pdbx_seq_one_letter_code
_entity_poly.pdbx_strand_id
1 'polypeptide(L)'
;KDLEPINVCVDEKELRKVHLMAGTSSLIDVKVDGEDHTVIIREVQKHPFKNQYVHVDFKAIKMGEVANFTIPVVLEGRDEIRVQPSVLMQFLEEIEIECLPKNLPNEAVVSVVDMQIGDTFEVKDLDVFKNADIKVLEDETEAVCSLSEPKEEVIEDDDAEVSADVPTVGETEEEDAE
;
A
#
# COMPACT_ATOMS: atom_id res chain seq x y z
N LYS A 1 9.99 -20.35 -21.94
CA LYS A 1 8.74 -21.14 -22.06
C LYS A 1 7.88 -20.70 -20.90
N ASP A 2 6.81 -20.02 -21.24
CA ASP A 2 5.82 -19.60 -20.26
C ASP A 2 5.23 -20.86 -19.63
N LEU A 3 5.25 -20.91 -18.29
CA LEU A 3 4.54 -21.93 -17.55
C LEU A 3 3.04 -21.67 -17.75
N GLU A 4 2.29 -22.72 -18.06
CA GLU A 4 0.84 -22.62 -18.12
C GLU A 4 0.29 -22.24 -16.72
N PRO A 5 -0.71 -21.36 -16.64
CA PRO A 5 -1.28 -20.99 -15.36
C PRO A 5 -1.95 -22.20 -14.70
N ILE A 6 -1.62 -22.44 -13.44
CA ILE A 6 -2.13 -23.55 -12.64
C ILE A 6 -2.95 -22.98 -11.50
N ASN A 7 -4.17 -23.46 -11.33
CA ASN A 7 -5.00 -23.11 -10.18
C ASN A 7 -4.61 -23.99 -8.98
N VAL A 8 -4.26 -23.34 -7.86
CA VAL A 8 -3.85 -24.02 -6.64
C VAL A 8 -4.74 -23.63 -5.47
N CYS A 9 -4.90 -24.53 -4.50
CA CYS A 9 -5.55 -24.24 -3.23
C CYS A 9 -4.51 -24.26 -2.13
N VAL A 10 -4.47 -23.20 -1.31
CA VAL A 10 -3.53 -23.04 -0.22
C VAL A 10 -4.29 -22.84 1.11
N ASP A 11 -3.77 -23.38 2.21
CA ASP A 11 -4.35 -23.10 3.52
C ASP A 11 -4.15 -21.62 3.91
N GLU A 12 -5.22 -20.95 4.29
CA GLU A 12 -5.20 -19.53 4.64
C GLU A 12 -4.24 -19.20 5.79
N LYS A 13 -4.16 -20.09 6.80
CA LYS A 13 -3.34 -19.82 7.99
C LYS A 13 -1.85 -19.92 7.68
N GLU A 14 -1.48 -20.86 6.81
CA GLU A 14 -0.10 -21.01 6.35
C GLU A 14 0.29 -19.85 5.45
N LEU A 15 -0.56 -19.51 4.48
CA LEU A 15 -0.37 -18.36 3.61
C LEU A 15 -0.20 -17.06 4.40
N ARG A 16 -1.05 -16.83 5.41
CA ARG A 16 -0.97 -15.65 6.28
C ARG A 16 0.37 -15.54 7.00
N LYS A 17 0.87 -16.66 7.55
CA LYS A 17 2.18 -16.67 8.21
C LYS A 17 3.31 -16.33 7.24
N VAL A 18 3.30 -16.97 6.06
CA VAL A 18 4.32 -16.74 5.04
C VAL A 18 4.25 -15.30 4.55
N HIS A 19 3.06 -14.77 4.24
CA HIS A 19 2.90 -13.40 3.78
C HIS A 19 3.34 -12.37 4.82
N LEU A 20 3.10 -12.62 6.13
CA LEU A 20 3.58 -11.72 7.18
C LEU A 20 5.11 -11.73 7.36
N MET A 21 5.75 -12.86 7.03
CA MET A 21 7.21 -13.00 7.16
C MET A 21 7.96 -12.58 5.90
N ALA A 22 7.42 -12.88 4.74
CA ALA A 22 8.05 -12.70 3.44
C ALA A 22 7.60 -11.41 2.73
N GLY A 23 6.43 -10.87 3.07
CA GLY A 23 5.85 -9.75 2.35
C GLY A 23 5.50 -10.10 0.90
N THR A 24 5.50 -9.10 0.03
CA THR A 24 5.27 -9.23 -1.41
C THR A 24 6.57 -9.31 -2.22
N SER A 25 7.71 -9.01 -1.60
CA SER A 25 9.02 -8.86 -2.27
C SER A 25 9.97 -10.04 -2.07
N SER A 26 9.63 -11.04 -1.26
CA SER A 26 10.50 -12.19 -1.01
C SER A 26 10.15 -13.40 -1.87
N LEU A 27 11.18 -14.20 -2.22
CA LEU A 27 11.01 -15.45 -2.91
C LEU A 27 10.50 -16.54 -1.96
N ILE A 28 9.51 -17.29 -2.41
CA ILE A 28 8.87 -18.37 -1.66
C ILE A 28 8.89 -19.64 -2.50
N ASP A 29 9.16 -20.78 -1.87
CA ASP A 29 9.06 -22.08 -2.52
C ASP A 29 7.69 -22.69 -2.22
N VAL A 30 6.91 -22.91 -3.26
CA VAL A 30 5.58 -23.55 -3.19
C VAL A 30 5.66 -24.94 -3.76
N LYS A 31 5.18 -25.93 -3.01
CA LYS A 31 5.09 -27.32 -3.45
C LYS A 31 3.73 -27.59 -4.08
N VAL A 32 3.74 -27.89 -5.37
CA VAL A 32 2.53 -28.27 -6.13
C VAL A 32 2.74 -29.67 -6.68
N ASP A 33 1.89 -30.60 -6.33
CA ASP A 33 1.93 -31.99 -6.81
C ASP A 33 3.29 -32.72 -6.63
N GLY A 34 4.09 -32.24 -5.67
CA GLY A 34 5.42 -32.82 -5.37
C GLY A 34 6.58 -32.15 -6.09
N GLU A 35 6.33 -31.12 -6.89
CA GLU A 35 7.34 -30.27 -7.51
C GLU A 35 7.49 -28.95 -6.74
N ASP A 36 8.73 -28.53 -6.55
CA ASP A 36 9.06 -27.26 -5.89
C ASP A 36 9.12 -26.13 -6.94
N HIS A 37 8.29 -25.11 -6.78
CA HIS A 37 8.27 -23.92 -7.64
C HIS A 37 8.67 -22.70 -6.82
N THR A 38 9.73 -22.01 -7.24
CA THR A 38 10.10 -20.71 -6.66
C THR A 38 9.21 -19.64 -7.25
N VAL A 39 8.44 -18.97 -6.38
CA VAL A 39 7.44 -17.97 -6.74
C VAL A 39 7.62 -16.71 -5.89
N ILE A 40 7.01 -15.62 -6.35
CA ILE A 40 6.78 -14.41 -5.57
C ILE A 40 5.27 -14.16 -5.46
N ILE A 41 4.84 -13.57 -4.36
CA ILE A 41 3.46 -13.12 -4.20
C ILE A 41 3.31 -11.82 -4.99
N ARG A 42 2.45 -11.83 -6.01
CA ARG A 42 2.17 -10.65 -6.84
C ARG A 42 1.06 -9.80 -6.23
N GLU A 43 -0.04 -10.45 -5.88
CA GLU A 43 -1.22 -9.76 -5.37
C GLU A 43 -1.90 -10.62 -4.31
N VAL A 44 -2.41 -9.97 -3.27
CA VAL A 44 -3.19 -10.62 -2.21
C VAL A 44 -4.50 -9.88 -2.01
N GLN A 45 -5.60 -10.54 -2.30
CA GLN A 45 -6.93 -9.99 -2.07
C GLN A 45 -7.42 -10.38 -0.68
N LYS A 46 -7.76 -9.38 0.11
CA LYS A 46 -8.31 -9.54 1.46
C LYS A 46 -9.79 -9.24 1.48
N HIS A 47 -10.53 -9.95 2.30
CA HIS A 47 -11.95 -9.65 2.51
C HIS A 47 -12.08 -8.31 3.26
N PRO A 48 -12.91 -7.34 2.79
CA PRO A 48 -12.96 -5.98 3.35
C PRO A 48 -13.36 -5.93 4.83
N PHE A 49 -14.22 -6.82 5.31
CA PHE A 49 -14.68 -6.81 6.70
C PHE A 49 -14.13 -7.96 7.56
N LYS A 50 -13.74 -9.06 6.92
CA LYS A 50 -13.16 -10.21 7.61
C LYS A 50 -11.67 -10.20 7.33
N ASN A 51 -10.85 -10.31 8.34
CA ASN A 51 -9.40 -10.42 8.17
C ASN A 51 -9.02 -11.80 7.58
N GLN A 52 -9.52 -12.08 6.37
CA GLN A 52 -9.34 -13.33 5.63
C GLN A 52 -8.77 -13.04 4.24
N TYR A 53 -7.87 -13.90 3.79
CA TYR A 53 -7.37 -13.89 2.42
C TYR A 53 -8.38 -14.61 1.52
N VAL A 54 -8.77 -13.96 0.42
CA VAL A 54 -9.75 -14.49 -0.54
C VAL A 54 -9.04 -15.08 -1.75
N HIS A 55 -8.00 -14.38 -2.24
CA HIS A 55 -7.24 -14.75 -3.40
C HIS A 55 -5.77 -14.37 -3.25
N VAL A 56 -4.89 -15.14 -3.85
CA VAL A 56 -3.47 -14.86 -3.94
C VAL A 56 -2.95 -15.24 -5.31
N ASP A 57 -2.21 -14.33 -5.94
CA ASP A 57 -1.53 -14.55 -7.20
C ASP A 57 -0.05 -14.80 -6.97
N PHE A 58 0.41 -15.96 -7.44
CA PHE A 58 1.82 -16.32 -7.43
C PHE A 58 2.41 -16.18 -8.83
N LYS A 59 3.54 -15.49 -8.93
CA LYS A 59 4.33 -15.41 -10.16
C LYS A 59 5.54 -16.33 -10.04
N ALA A 60 5.61 -17.35 -10.90
CA ALA A 60 6.77 -18.23 -10.96
C ALA A 60 7.99 -17.48 -11.52
N ILE A 61 9.13 -17.66 -10.88
CA ILE A 61 10.37 -16.94 -11.18
C ILE A 61 11.46 -17.92 -11.57
N LYS A 62 12.19 -17.56 -12.63
CA LYS A 62 13.40 -18.30 -13.05
C LYS A 62 14.63 -17.57 -12.55
N MET A 63 15.48 -18.24 -11.80
CA MET A 63 16.63 -17.69 -11.10
C MET A 63 17.70 -17.02 -11.99
N GLY A 64 17.64 -17.18 -13.30
CA GLY A 64 18.63 -16.65 -14.23
C GLY A 64 18.13 -15.55 -15.16
N GLU A 65 16.86 -15.18 -15.07
CA GLU A 65 16.24 -14.19 -15.93
C GLU A 65 15.93 -12.91 -15.12
N VAL A 66 16.12 -11.77 -15.76
CA VAL A 66 15.72 -10.47 -15.19
C VAL A 66 14.21 -10.40 -15.23
N ALA A 67 13.59 -9.94 -14.14
CA ALA A 67 12.14 -9.84 -14.02
C ALA A 67 11.76 -8.55 -13.29
N ASN A 68 10.51 -8.14 -13.53
CA ASN A 68 9.93 -6.99 -12.84
C ASN A 68 9.30 -7.44 -11.52
N PHE A 69 9.62 -6.70 -10.48
CA PHE A 69 9.14 -6.89 -9.13
C PHE A 69 8.58 -5.59 -8.58
N THR A 70 7.56 -5.69 -7.75
CA THR A 70 7.02 -4.57 -6.98
C THR A 70 7.52 -4.70 -5.55
N ILE A 71 8.14 -3.66 -5.03
CA ILE A 71 8.66 -3.62 -3.66
C ILE A 71 8.03 -2.47 -2.87
N PRO A 72 7.75 -2.67 -1.57
CA PRO A 72 7.20 -1.62 -0.72
C PRO A 72 8.24 -0.55 -0.40
N VAL A 73 7.78 0.69 -0.31
CA VAL A 73 8.58 1.84 0.15
C VAL A 73 8.36 2.06 1.64
N VAL A 74 9.43 1.97 2.41
CA VAL A 74 9.41 2.15 3.86
C VAL A 74 10.09 3.45 4.24
N LEU A 75 9.35 4.31 4.96
CA LEU A 75 9.85 5.56 5.50
C LEU A 75 10.42 5.33 6.90
N GLU A 76 11.75 5.34 7.03
CA GLU A 76 12.42 5.14 8.30
C GLU A 76 12.50 6.44 9.11
N GLY A 77 12.19 6.35 10.42
CA GLY A 77 12.25 7.51 11.33
C GLY A 77 11.02 8.41 11.28
N ARG A 78 9.86 7.90 10.88
CA ARG A 78 8.60 8.65 10.82
C ARG A 78 8.23 9.31 12.15
N ASP A 79 8.48 8.63 13.26
CA ASP A 79 8.18 9.13 14.62
C ASP A 79 9.27 10.02 15.19
N GLU A 80 10.43 10.08 14.54
CA GLU A 80 11.61 10.84 14.98
C GLU A 80 11.80 12.16 14.24
N ILE A 81 10.83 12.56 13.42
CA ILE A 81 10.86 13.84 12.68
C ILE A 81 11.00 14.99 13.67
N ARG A 82 12.07 15.78 13.50
CA ARG A 82 12.46 16.85 14.46
C ARG A 82 11.55 18.08 14.39
N VAL A 83 10.88 18.26 13.27
CA VAL A 83 10.03 19.44 13.03
C VAL A 83 8.58 19.11 13.32
N GLN A 84 8.02 19.72 14.36
CA GLN A 84 6.62 19.56 14.75
C GLN A 84 6.00 20.94 15.00
N PRO A 85 4.71 21.17 14.64
CA PRO A 85 3.77 20.21 14.05
C PRO A 85 4.01 20.02 12.55
N SER A 86 3.98 18.78 12.08
CA SER A 86 4.14 18.44 10.65
C SER A 86 3.30 17.24 10.26
N VAL A 87 2.90 17.18 8.99
CA VAL A 87 2.17 16.07 8.39
C VAL A 87 3.03 15.47 7.29
N LEU A 88 3.43 14.21 7.48
CA LEU A 88 4.14 13.43 6.48
C LEU A 88 3.14 12.74 5.57
N MET A 89 3.16 13.10 4.29
CA MET A 89 2.32 12.52 3.24
C MET A 89 3.20 11.61 2.39
N GLN A 90 2.80 10.35 2.26
CA GLN A 90 3.43 9.38 1.37
C GLN A 90 2.55 9.25 0.12
N PHE A 91 3.16 9.44 -1.06
CA PHE A 91 2.47 9.36 -2.35
C PHE A 91 2.67 8.00 -3.01
N LEU A 92 3.88 7.43 -2.87
CA LEU A 92 4.23 6.11 -3.39
C LEU A 92 4.42 5.14 -2.24
N GLU A 93 3.58 4.11 -2.20
CA GLU A 93 3.68 3.02 -1.21
C GLU A 93 4.50 1.85 -1.76
N GLU A 94 4.53 1.68 -3.07
CA GLU A 94 5.22 0.60 -3.78
C GLU A 94 5.91 1.17 -5.01
N ILE A 95 7.02 0.56 -5.43
CA ILE A 95 7.75 0.90 -6.66
C ILE A 95 8.02 -0.35 -7.47
N GLU A 96 8.03 -0.20 -8.81
CA GLU A 96 8.41 -1.25 -9.73
C GLU A 96 9.89 -1.20 -10.06
N ILE A 97 10.56 -2.34 -9.89
CA ILE A 97 11.97 -2.51 -10.20
C ILE A 97 12.21 -3.69 -11.13
N GLU A 98 13.22 -3.58 -11.97
CA GLU A 98 13.73 -4.65 -12.82
C GLU A 98 15.08 -5.13 -12.28
N CYS A 99 15.15 -6.37 -11.81
CA CYS A 99 16.39 -6.93 -11.29
C CYS A 99 16.46 -8.45 -11.45
N LEU A 100 17.64 -9.02 -11.15
CA LEU A 100 17.78 -10.46 -10.97
C LEU A 100 17.17 -10.89 -9.63
N PRO A 101 16.51 -12.07 -9.55
CA PRO A 101 15.90 -12.56 -8.30
C PRO A 101 16.87 -12.67 -7.12
N LYS A 102 18.17 -12.80 -7.38
CA LYS A 102 19.21 -12.86 -6.34
C LYS A 102 19.50 -11.50 -5.69
N ASN A 103 19.23 -10.42 -6.42
CA ASN A 103 19.53 -9.05 -5.99
C ASN A 103 18.26 -8.30 -5.60
N LEU A 104 17.16 -9.04 -5.42
CA LEU A 104 15.87 -8.48 -5.03
C LEU A 104 15.93 -7.96 -3.57
N PRO A 105 15.75 -6.66 -3.32
CA PRO A 105 15.63 -6.11 -1.98
C PRO A 105 14.24 -6.39 -1.42
N ASN A 106 14.13 -6.53 -0.11
CA ASN A 106 12.83 -6.75 0.54
C ASN A 106 11.99 -5.48 0.58
N GLU A 107 12.64 -4.32 0.66
CA GLU A 107 12.00 -3.01 0.80
C GLU A 107 12.92 -1.92 0.24
N ALA A 108 12.32 -0.81 -0.17
CA ALA A 108 13.04 0.41 -0.53
C ALA A 108 12.95 1.38 0.64
N VAL A 109 14.09 1.72 1.24
CA VAL A 109 14.13 2.53 2.46
C VAL A 109 14.56 3.96 2.13
N VAL A 110 13.85 4.92 2.75
CA VAL A 110 14.27 6.32 2.80
C VAL A 110 14.16 6.85 4.23
N SER A 111 15.21 7.53 4.71
CA SER A 111 15.21 8.13 6.05
C SER A 111 14.60 9.52 6.00
N VAL A 112 13.54 9.75 6.80
CA VAL A 112 12.81 11.03 6.88
C VAL A 112 13.13 11.84 8.14
N VAL A 113 14.10 11.40 8.95
CA VAL A 113 14.43 12.02 10.26
C VAL A 113 14.84 13.49 10.15
N ASP A 114 15.60 13.84 9.11
CA ASP A 114 16.16 15.19 8.93
C ASP A 114 15.35 16.06 7.96
N MET A 115 14.13 15.63 7.57
CA MET A 115 13.24 16.41 6.69
C MET A 115 12.81 17.72 7.33
N GLN A 116 12.72 18.76 6.49
CA GLN A 116 12.17 20.07 6.86
C GLN A 116 10.79 20.25 6.21
N ILE A 117 9.99 21.15 6.77
CA ILE A 117 8.69 21.50 6.19
C ILE A 117 8.89 22.08 4.78
N GLY A 118 8.19 21.49 3.83
CA GLY A 118 8.31 21.83 2.41
C GLY A 118 9.26 20.93 1.62
N ASP A 119 10.02 20.05 2.29
CA ASP A 119 10.87 19.10 1.60
C ASP A 119 10.04 17.96 0.97
N THR A 120 10.53 17.49 -0.18
CA THR A 120 9.97 16.36 -0.90
C THR A 120 11.10 15.41 -1.25
N PHE A 121 10.95 14.14 -0.92
CA PHE A 121 11.84 13.10 -1.41
C PHE A 121 11.32 12.51 -2.71
N GLU A 122 12.22 12.34 -3.65
CA GLU A 122 11.96 11.76 -4.97
C GLU A 122 12.48 10.32 -5.03
N VAL A 123 12.07 9.58 -6.06
CA VAL A 123 12.49 8.18 -6.28
C VAL A 123 14.02 8.02 -6.32
N LYS A 124 14.75 9.02 -6.81
CA LYS A 124 16.22 9.04 -6.84
C LYS A 124 16.88 8.98 -5.45
N ASP A 125 16.17 9.40 -4.38
CA ASP A 125 16.68 9.46 -3.01
C ASP A 125 16.58 8.11 -2.28
N LEU A 126 15.86 7.15 -2.87
CA LEU A 126 15.71 5.80 -2.35
C LEU A 126 17.06 5.05 -2.36
N ASP A 127 17.24 4.20 -1.36
CA ASP A 127 18.45 3.40 -1.20
C ASP A 127 18.67 2.41 -2.37
N VAL A 128 17.56 1.94 -2.93
CA VAL A 128 17.55 1.02 -4.09
C VAL A 128 18.16 1.66 -5.33
N PHE A 129 17.99 2.96 -5.53
CA PHE A 129 18.53 3.69 -6.69
C PHE A 129 20.06 3.73 -6.72
N LYS A 130 20.72 3.56 -5.56
CA LYS A 130 22.17 3.52 -5.44
C LYS A 130 22.78 2.20 -5.92
N ASN A 131 21.98 1.15 -6.08
CA ASN A 131 22.42 -0.17 -6.51
C ASN A 131 22.41 -0.29 -8.03
N ALA A 132 23.56 -0.43 -8.64
CA ALA A 132 23.73 -0.52 -10.10
C ALA A 132 23.08 -1.78 -10.73
N ASP A 133 22.78 -2.79 -9.93
CA ASP A 133 22.19 -4.06 -10.37
C ASP A 133 20.64 -4.01 -10.44
N ILE A 134 20.07 -2.90 -10.01
CA ILE A 134 18.62 -2.70 -9.92
C ILE A 134 18.25 -1.52 -10.81
N LYS A 135 17.30 -1.74 -11.72
CA LYS A 135 16.77 -0.68 -12.55
C LYS A 135 15.36 -0.35 -12.07
N VAL A 136 15.15 0.86 -11.62
CA VAL A 136 13.84 1.40 -11.29
C VAL A 136 13.11 1.73 -12.58
N LEU A 137 11.84 1.36 -12.70
CA LEU A 137 11.02 1.58 -13.89
C LEU A 137 10.20 2.86 -13.83
N GLU A 138 10.08 3.44 -12.65
CA GLU A 138 9.39 4.69 -12.40
C GLU A 138 10.26 5.91 -12.71
N ASP A 139 9.62 7.07 -12.80
CA ASP A 139 10.32 8.32 -13.07
C ASP A 139 11.15 8.76 -11.86
N GLU A 140 12.43 9.09 -12.09
CA GLU A 140 13.38 9.50 -11.04
C GLU A 140 12.93 10.74 -10.27
N THR A 141 12.10 11.58 -10.89
CA THR A 141 11.59 12.84 -10.33
C THR A 141 10.23 12.69 -9.65
N GLU A 142 9.69 11.48 -9.62
CA GLU A 142 8.42 11.23 -8.95
C GLU A 142 8.56 11.38 -7.44
N ALA A 143 7.58 12.04 -6.82
CA ALA A 143 7.60 12.30 -5.39
C ALA A 143 7.20 11.05 -4.61
N VAL A 144 8.07 10.60 -3.72
CA VAL A 144 7.82 9.47 -2.80
C VAL A 144 7.08 9.93 -1.56
N CYS A 145 7.56 10.98 -0.92
CA CYS A 145 6.90 11.59 0.24
C CYS A 145 7.20 13.08 0.36
N SER A 146 6.32 13.81 1.04
CA SER A 146 6.54 15.21 1.37
C SER A 146 6.16 15.50 2.82
N LEU A 147 6.83 16.49 3.41
CA LEU A 147 6.53 17.00 4.74
C LEU A 147 5.86 18.36 4.63
N SER A 148 4.63 18.49 5.11
CA SER A 148 3.86 19.74 5.07
C SER A 148 3.43 20.19 6.45
N GLU A 149 3.10 21.48 6.58
CA GLU A 149 2.44 22.01 7.78
C GLU A 149 1.00 21.47 7.84
N PRO A 150 0.52 21.10 9.04
CA PRO A 150 -0.90 20.79 9.20
C PRO A 150 -1.71 22.05 8.87
N LYS A 151 -2.57 21.97 7.86
CA LYS A 151 -3.60 22.98 7.66
C LYS A 151 -4.65 22.77 8.74
N GLU A 152 -4.79 23.71 9.67
CA GLU A 152 -6.01 23.80 10.47
C GLU A 152 -7.15 24.08 9.46
N GLU A 153 -7.98 23.07 9.20
CA GLU A 153 -9.28 23.33 8.61
C GLU A 153 -10.05 24.16 9.64
N VAL A 154 -10.07 25.47 9.42
CA VAL A 154 -11.06 26.32 10.08
C VAL A 154 -12.40 25.82 9.55
N ILE A 155 -13.05 24.98 10.34
CA ILE A 155 -14.47 24.71 10.15
C ILE A 155 -15.12 26.06 10.38
N GLU A 156 -15.35 26.81 9.31
CA GLU A 156 -16.29 27.92 9.35
C GLU A 156 -17.62 27.26 9.70
N ASP A 157 -17.98 27.34 10.98
CA ASP A 157 -19.34 27.14 11.44
C ASP A 157 -20.16 28.19 10.66
N ASP A 158 -20.66 27.79 9.53
CA ASP A 158 -21.70 28.49 8.81
C ASP A 158 -22.98 28.30 9.66
N ASP A 159 -23.02 29.05 10.75
CA ASP A 159 -24.18 29.22 11.62
C ASP A 159 -25.20 30.05 10.82
N ALA A 160 -25.65 29.45 9.70
CA ALA A 160 -26.81 29.91 8.98
C ALA A 160 -28.00 29.66 9.91
N GLU A 161 -28.40 30.73 10.61
CA GLU A 161 -29.70 30.85 11.27
C GLU A 161 -30.78 30.30 10.34
N VAL A 162 -31.11 29.04 10.51
CA VAL A 162 -32.37 28.49 10.00
C VAL A 162 -33.45 28.98 10.96
N SER A 163 -33.98 30.15 10.64
CA SER A 163 -35.25 30.65 11.25
C SER A 163 -36.29 29.56 11.11
N ALA A 164 -36.59 28.96 12.27
CA ALA A 164 -37.70 28.03 12.43
C ALA A 164 -39.01 28.81 12.25
N ASP A 165 -39.53 28.82 11.06
CA ASP A 165 -40.97 29.10 10.83
C ASP A 165 -41.64 27.77 10.50
N VAL A 166 -42.12 27.12 11.55
CA VAL A 166 -42.98 25.94 11.42
C VAL A 166 -44.41 26.47 11.52
N PRO A 167 -45.20 26.48 10.44
CA PRO A 167 -46.63 26.69 10.56
C PRO A 167 -47.28 25.42 11.15
N THR A 168 -47.72 25.55 12.40
CA THR A 168 -48.69 24.67 13.01
C THR A 168 -49.99 24.76 12.23
N VAL A 169 -50.39 23.70 11.54
CA VAL A 169 -51.75 23.51 11.07
C VAL A 169 -52.37 22.32 11.80
N GLY A 170 -53.18 22.64 12.69
CA GLY A 170 -54.57 22.34 13.05
C GLY A 170 -54.93 20.86 12.91
N GLU A 171 -55.21 20.36 14.06
CA GLU A 171 -56.23 19.38 14.44
C GLU A 171 -57.41 19.30 13.45
N THR A 172 -57.76 18.14 12.98
CA THR A 172 -59.14 17.79 12.66
C THR A 172 -59.35 16.31 12.98
N GLU A 173 -60.28 16.15 13.89
CA GLU A 173 -60.86 14.93 14.41
C GLU A 173 -61.69 14.20 13.34
N GLU A 174 -62.04 12.95 13.76
CA GLU A 174 -63.24 12.16 13.37
C GLU A 174 -63.14 11.42 12.03
N GLU A 175 -63.62 10.31 11.90
CA GLU A 175 -64.47 9.31 12.58
C GLU A 175 -64.60 8.10 11.63
N ASP A 176 -64.76 6.96 12.24
CA ASP A 176 -65.62 5.82 11.91
C ASP A 176 -65.58 5.03 10.59
N ALA A 177 -65.62 3.77 10.88
CA ALA A 177 -66.46 2.68 10.33
C ALA A 177 -65.90 1.84 9.14
N GLU A 178 -65.70 0.67 9.37
CA GLU A 178 -66.22 -0.68 9.08
C GLU A 178 -65.13 -1.70 8.86
#